data_c6683248c45c2cb8bf38a33baff371fa
#
_entry.id   c6683248c45c2cb8bf38a33baff371fa
#
_cell.length_a   1.000
_cell.length_b   1.000
_cell.length_c   1.000
_cell.angle_alpha   90.00
_cell.angle_beta   90.00
_cell.angle_gamma   90.00
#
_symmetry.space_group_name_H-M   'P 1'
#
loop_
_entity.id
_entity.type
_entity.pdbx_description
1 polymer ?
#
loop_
_entity_poly.entity_id
_entity_poly.type
_entity_poly.pdbx_seq_one_letter_code
_entity_poly.pdbx_strand_id
1 'polypeptide(L)'
;KPWLGRWMQDNIALKSARFSLEGWMTIEKGDVASGDVWLKKGGASWQGDNEVHHLSVDNLTAHLSHDKQSWAFYIPDTRIAIDDKPWPSGALAMAWIPAQDVGGDDRQRSDELRIRASNLALSGLSGLQPFADKLAPSLGELWRTTQPGGKINLLALDIPLQATEKTRFQAQWSDLAWKQWKLLPGAEHFSGSLNGSVEHGELRAHMAKALMPYAGVFRAPLEIAAGEATLSWVKNDKGFMLDGRDIDVQATGVRARGGFRYLQPQGDDPWLGILAGISTN
;
A
#
# COMPACT_ATOMS: atom_id res chain seq x y z
N LYS A 1 -0.58 9.09 -32.49
CA LYS A 1 -0.45 9.40 -31.04
C LYS A 1 -0.35 8.09 -30.28
N PRO A 2 0.55 7.96 -29.32
CA PRO A 2 0.66 6.74 -28.51
C PRO A 2 -0.68 6.46 -27.84
N TRP A 3 -1.10 5.20 -27.80
CA TRP A 3 -2.34 4.75 -27.18
C TRP A 3 -2.43 5.18 -25.69
N LEU A 4 -1.29 5.23 -24.99
CA LEU A 4 -1.17 5.71 -23.61
C LEU A 4 -1.65 7.18 -23.48
N GLY A 5 -1.28 8.05 -24.42
CA GLY A 5 -1.69 9.45 -24.40
C GLY A 5 -3.20 9.63 -24.60
N ARG A 6 -3.83 8.78 -25.42
CA ARG A 6 -5.29 8.79 -25.59
C ARG A 6 -5.98 8.28 -24.32
N TRP A 7 -5.52 7.15 -23.75
CA TRP A 7 -6.06 6.60 -22.51
C TRP A 7 -5.96 7.60 -21.36
N MET A 8 -4.82 8.29 -21.24
CA MET A 8 -4.64 9.33 -20.22
C MET A 8 -5.55 10.54 -20.44
N GLN A 9 -5.79 10.97 -21.68
CA GLN A 9 -6.72 12.07 -21.99
C GLN A 9 -8.17 11.72 -21.67
N ASP A 10 -8.57 10.48 -21.91
CA ASP A 10 -9.96 10.03 -21.71
C ASP A 10 -10.26 9.71 -20.22
N ASN A 11 -9.25 9.28 -19.47
CA ASN A 11 -9.41 8.84 -18.09
C ASN A 11 -8.85 9.81 -17.04
N ILE A 12 -7.93 10.68 -17.42
CA ILE A 12 -7.27 11.61 -16.53
C ILE A 12 -7.31 12.97 -17.22
N ALA A 13 -7.83 13.98 -16.55
CA ALA A 13 -7.87 15.34 -17.10
C ALA A 13 -6.46 15.95 -17.18
N LEU A 14 -5.59 15.32 -17.99
CA LEU A 14 -4.21 15.74 -18.23
C LEU A 14 -4.20 17.07 -18.97
N LYS A 15 -3.65 18.12 -18.34
CA LYS A 15 -3.51 19.45 -18.91
C LYS A 15 -2.24 19.60 -19.73
N SER A 16 -1.13 19.10 -19.20
CA SER A 16 0.17 19.14 -19.89
C SER A 16 1.04 17.98 -19.48
N ALA A 17 1.91 17.54 -20.39
CA ALA A 17 3.02 16.62 -20.10
C ALA A 17 4.19 16.96 -21.02
N ARG A 18 5.35 17.18 -20.43
CA ARG A 18 6.58 17.48 -21.17
C ARG A 18 7.75 16.82 -20.46
N PHE A 19 8.42 15.91 -21.15
CA PHE A 19 9.57 15.17 -20.63
C PHE A 19 10.71 15.18 -21.63
N SER A 20 11.92 15.39 -21.13
CA SER A 20 13.17 15.15 -21.88
C SER A 20 13.68 13.77 -21.49
N LEU A 21 13.70 12.86 -22.45
CA LEU A 21 14.09 11.47 -22.20
C LEU A 21 15.15 11.02 -23.21
N GLU A 22 16.05 10.18 -22.74
CA GLU A 22 16.98 9.40 -23.55
C GLU A 22 16.74 7.92 -23.24
N GLY A 23 16.94 7.04 -24.19
CA GLY A 23 16.75 5.62 -23.95
C GLY A 23 17.62 4.76 -24.87
N TRP A 24 18.01 3.60 -24.35
CA TRP A 24 18.71 2.55 -25.06
C TRP A 24 17.90 1.26 -24.96
N MET A 25 18.00 0.47 -25.98
CA MET A 25 17.26 -0.78 -26.05
C MET A 25 18.15 -1.86 -26.67
N THR A 26 18.19 -3.00 -26.02
CA THR A 26 18.83 -4.22 -26.55
C THR A 26 17.77 -5.10 -27.18
N ILE A 27 17.99 -5.46 -28.44
CA ILE A 27 17.12 -6.37 -29.20
C ILE A 27 17.87 -7.67 -29.42
N GLU A 28 17.30 -8.78 -29.02
CA GLU A 28 17.81 -10.13 -29.23
C GLU A 28 16.79 -10.95 -30.00
N LYS A 29 17.23 -11.57 -31.12
CA LYS A 29 16.36 -12.39 -31.97
C LYS A 29 15.06 -11.73 -32.43
N GLY A 30 15.07 -10.40 -32.56
CA GLY A 30 13.90 -9.62 -32.96
C GLY A 30 12.99 -9.12 -31.84
N ASP A 31 13.25 -9.53 -30.59
CA ASP A 31 12.51 -9.10 -29.41
C ASP A 31 13.34 -8.16 -28.54
N VAL A 32 12.65 -7.31 -27.79
CA VAL A 32 13.28 -6.43 -26.80
C VAL A 32 13.71 -7.28 -25.61
N ALA A 33 15.01 -7.35 -25.36
CA ALA A 33 15.57 -8.08 -24.20
C ALA A 33 15.69 -7.16 -22.98
N SER A 34 16.14 -5.92 -23.18
CA SER A 34 16.26 -4.92 -22.11
C SER A 34 16.19 -3.51 -22.66
N GLY A 35 15.98 -2.55 -21.77
CA GLY A 35 16.02 -1.14 -22.12
C GLY A 35 16.25 -0.28 -20.88
N ASP A 36 16.94 0.83 -21.11
CA ASP A 36 17.17 1.85 -20.11
C ASP A 36 16.55 3.17 -20.61
N VAL A 37 15.80 3.81 -19.75
CA VAL A 37 15.21 5.12 -20.03
C VAL A 37 15.68 6.11 -18.97
N TRP A 38 16.23 7.19 -19.43
CA TRP A 38 16.68 8.28 -18.58
C TRP A 38 15.82 9.51 -18.80
N LEU A 39 15.04 9.89 -17.82
CA LEU A 39 14.26 11.11 -17.74
C LEU A 39 15.11 12.21 -17.10
N LYS A 40 15.72 13.06 -17.91
CA LYS A 40 16.63 14.12 -17.41
C LYS A 40 15.87 15.20 -16.66
N LYS A 41 14.79 15.66 -17.22
CA LYS A 41 13.90 16.68 -16.65
C LYS A 41 12.53 16.61 -17.29
N GLY A 42 11.48 16.84 -16.51
CA GLY A 42 10.16 16.90 -17.05
C GLY A 42 9.09 17.08 -15.99
N GLY A 43 7.86 17.15 -16.47
CA GLY A 43 6.71 17.26 -15.62
C GLY A 43 5.41 17.03 -16.34
N ALA A 44 4.38 16.82 -15.57
CA ALA A 44 3.00 16.71 -16.01
C ALA A 44 2.09 17.50 -15.09
N SER A 45 0.97 17.97 -15.61
CA SER A 45 -0.08 18.57 -14.80
C SER A 45 -1.43 17.99 -15.17
N TRP A 46 -2.28 17.78 -14.20
CA TRP A 46 -3.63 17.26 -14.36
C TRP A 46 -4.61 17.97 -13.44
N GLN A 47 -5.88 17.91 -13.81
CA GLN A 47 -6.95 18.48 -13.01
C GLN A 47 -7.35 17.49 -11.93
N GLY A 48 -7.26 17.91 -10.67
CA GLY A 48 -7.95 17.30 -9.54
C GLY A 48 -9.36 17.86 -9.36
N ASP A 49 -10.00 17.53 -8.25
CA ASP A 49 -11.38 17.96 -7.95
C ASP A 49 -11.49 19.50 -7.87
N ASN A 50 -10.57 20.15 -7.17
CA ASN A 50 -10.61 21.60 -6.93
C ASN A 50 -9.33 22.33 -7.34
N GLU A 51 -8.27 21.62 -7.68
CA GLU A 51 -6.96 22.21 -7.96
C GLU A 51 -6.23 21.48 -9.10
N VAL A 52 -5.18 22.11 -9.61
CA VAL A 52 -4.30 21.53 -10.62
C VAL A 52 -3.10 20.94 -9.91
N HIS A 53 -2.90 19.64 -10.07
CA HIS A 53 -1.74 18.96 -9.54
C HIS A 53 -0.57 19.00 -10.53
N HIS A 54 0.63 19.00 -10.00
CA HIS A 54 1.87 19.04 -10.75
C HIS A 54 2.81 17.92 -10.33
N LEU A 55 3.28 17.13 -11.28
CA LEU A 55 4.40 16.19 -11.12
C LEU A 55 5.64 16.84 -11.72
N SER A 56 6.72 16.87 -10.98
CA SER A 56 8.05 17.16 -11.52
C SER A 56 8.97 15.95 -11.36
N VAL A 57 9.79 15.73 -12.36
CA VAL A 57 10.79 14.66 -12.40
C VAL A 57 12.15 15.28 -12.70
N ASP A 58 13.16 14.93 -11.91
CA ASP A 58 14.53 15.34 -12.13
C ASP A 58 15.46 14.13 -12.03
N ASN A 59 16.10 13.81 -13.17
CA ASN A 59 17.13 12.78 -13.27
C ASN A 59 16.68 11.37 -12.79
N LEU A 60 15.57 10.87 -13.33
CA LEU A 60 15.04 9.55 -13.03
C LEU A 60 15.52 8.53 -14.08
N THR A 61 16.06 7.41 -13.61
CA THR A 61 16.41 6.27 -14.45
C THR A 61 15.41 5.14 -14.27
N ALA A 62 14.97 4.54 -15.35
CA ALA A 62 14.11 3.38 -15.36
C ALA A 62 14.72 2.27 -16.22
N HIS A 63 14.71 1.06 -15.70
CA HIS A 63 15.21 -0.14 -16.37
C HIS A 63 14.01 -1.03 -16.75
N LEU A 64 14.02 -1.50 -17.97
CA LEU A 64 13.09 -2.49 -18.49
C LEU A 64 13.86 -3.75 -18.82
N SER A 65 13.37 -4.89 -18.44
CA SER A 65 13.92 -6.20 -18.85
C SER A 65 12.80 -7.13 -19.27
N HIS A 66 13.11 -7.97 -20.24
CA HIS A 66 12.22 -8.99 -20.76
C HIS A 66 12.97 -10.32 -20.81
N ASP A 67 12.48 -11.31 -20.11
CA ASP A 67 13.02 -12.68 -20.13
C ASP A 67 11.90 -13.68 -20.41
N LYS A 68 12.05 -14.45 -21.48
CA LYS A 68 11.05 -15.38 -22.01
C LYS A 68 9.74 -14.70 -22.32
N GLN A 69 8.82 -14.63 -21.37
CA GLN A 69 7.52 -13.94 -21.47
C GLN A 69 7.29 -12.96 -20.34
N SER A 70 8.23 -12.86 -19.39
CA SER A 70 8.12 -11.99 -18.23
C SER A 70 8.67 -10.60 -18.53
N TRP A 71 7.98 -9.59 -18.06
CA TRP A 71 8.40 -8.19 -18.13
C TRP A 71 8.71 -7.67 -16.73
N ALA A 72 9.83 -7.00 -16.58
CA ALA A 72 10.16 -6.31 -15.35
C ALA A 72 10.54 -4.87 -15.62
N PHE A 73 10.09 -4.00 -14.74
CA PHE A 73 10.37 -2.57 -14.75
C PHE A 73 10.93 -2.18 -13.40
N TYR A 74 12.02 -1.41 -13.36
CA TYR A 74 12.70 -1.04 -12.14
C TYR A 74 13.16 0.42 -12.18
N ILE A 75 12.81 1.18 -11.16
CA ILE A 75 13.32 2.52 -10.87
C ILE A 75 14.10 2.44 -9.57
N PRO A 76 15.45 2.56 -9.60
CA PRO A 76 16.27 2.46 -8.39
C PRO A 76 16.09 3.63 -7.43
N ASP A 77 15.78 4.81 -7.96
CA ASP A 77 15.64 6.04 -7.19
C ASP A 77 14.55 6.93 -7.79
N THR A 78 13.43 7.05 -7.09
CA THR A 78 12.28 7.86 -7.50
C THR A 78 12.49 9.32 -7.11
N ARG A 79 13.25 10.07 -7.94
CA ARG A 79 13.43 11.52 -7.77
C ARG A 79 12.29 12.29 -8.39
N ILE A 80 11.19 12.37 -7.69
CA ILE A 80 9.98 13.08 -8.13
C ILE A 80 9.51 14.04 -7.05
N ALA A 81 8.76 15.06 -7.46
CA ALA A 81 7.97 15.88 -6.56
C ALA A 81 6.55 16.01 -7.08
N ILE A 82 5.58 16.00 -6.19
CA ILE A 82 4.17 16.25 -6.49
C ILE A 82 3.76 17.49 -5.71
N ASP A 83 3.21 18.48 -6.43
CA ASP A 83 2.81 19.78 -5.87
C ASP A 83 3.95 20.41 -5.04
N ASP A 84 5.15 20.44 -5.63
CA ASP A 84 6.39 20.96 -5.05
C ASP A 84 6.85 20.24 -3.76
N LYS A 85 6.19 19.15 -3.38
CA LYS A 85 6.61 18.30 -2.26
C LYS A 85 7.50 17.18 -2.77
N PRO A 86 8.80 17.17 -2.43
CA PRO A 86 9.71 16.12 -2.86
C PRO A 86 9.34 14.79 -2.20
N TRP A 87 9.35 13.72 -2.98
CA TRP A 87 9.26 12.37 -2.45
C TRP A 87 10.59 11.94 -1.86
N PRO A 88 10.55 11.17 -0.78
CA PRO A 88 11.77 10.53 -0.29
C PRO A 88 12.33 9.62 -1.38
N SER A 89 13.64 9.62 -1.50
CA SER A 89 14.34 8.67 -2.39
C SER A 89 13.95 7.24 -2.04
N GLY A 90 13.54 6.49 -3.03
CA GLY A 90 13.07 5.12 -2.88
C GLY A 90 13.07 4.37 -4.22
N ALA A 91 12.98 3.06 -4.15
CA ALA A 91 12.92 2.22 -5.33
C ALA A 91 11.49 1.79 -5.65
N LEU A 92 11.20 1.60 -6.92
CA LEU A 92 9.98 0.98 -7.42
C LEU A 92 10.34 -0.13 -8.41
N ALA A 93 9.83 -1.33 -8.19
CA ALA A 93 9.94 -2.43 -9.14
C ALA A 93 8.56 -3.02 -9.40
N MET A 94 8.31 -3.36 -10.64
CA MET A 94 7.11 -4.08 -11.08
C MET A 94 7.54 -5.21 -12.01
N ALA A 95 6.94 -6.39 -11.86
CA ALA A 95 7.15 -7.48 -12.78
C ALA A 95 5.81 -8.15 -13.10
N TRP A 96 5.58 -8.38 -14.39
CA TRP A 96 4.50 -9.23 -14.87
C TRP A 96 5.08 -10.57 -15.27
N ILE A 97 4.54 -11.63 -14.68
CA ILE A 97 4.98 -13.01 -14.89
C ILE A 97 3.77 -13.77 -15.42
N PRO A 98 3.80 -14.21 -16.69
CA PRO A 98 2.69 -14.96 -17.28
C PRO A 98 2.55 -16.33 -16.62
N ALA A 99 1.34 -16.87 -16.67
CA ALA A 99 1.06 -18.24 -16.30
C ALA A 99 1.94 -19.19 -17.13
N GLN A 100 2.59 -20.12 -16.47
CA GLN A 100 3.38 -21.15 -17.14
C GLN A 100 2.59 -22.45 -17.18
N ASP A 101 2.41 -23.03 -18.36
CA ASP A 101 1.96 -24.41 -18.52
C ASP A 101 3.03 -25.35 -17.98
N VAL A 102 2.91 -25.75 -16.74
CA VAL A 102 3.69 -26.84 -16.18
C VAL A 102 2.93 -28.14 -16.48
N GLY A 103 3.30 -28.80 -17.53
CA GLY A 103 2.64 -30.02 -17.99
C GLY A 103 2.39 -31.01 -16.85
N GLY A 104 1.14 -31.40 -16.65
CA GLY A 104 0.72 -32.58 -15.89
C GLY A 104 0.02 -32.35 -14.54
N ASP A 105 -0.21 -31.18 -14.06
CA ASP A 105 -1.06 -30.91 -12.89
C ASP A 105 -2.01 -29.74 -13.18
N ASP A 106 -3.31 -29.93 -12.93
CA ASP A 106 -4.43 -29.01 -13.20
C ASP A 106 -4.37 -27.69 -12.42
N ARG A 107 -3.22 -27.29 -11.92
CA ARG A 107 -2.99 -25.98 -11.30
C ARG A 107 -2.56 -25.00 -12.37
N GLN A 108 -3.52 -24.50 -13.11
CA GLN A 108 -3.37 -23.31 -13.95
C GLN A 108 -2.77 -22.19 -13.10
N ARG A 109 -1.46 -21.95 -13.24
CA ARG A 109 -0.82 -20.80 -12.59
C ARG A 109 -1.38 -19.54 -13.25
N SER A 110 -1.95 -18.70 -12.44
CA SER A 110 -2.41 -17.37 -12.82
C SER A 110 -1.23 -16.50 -13.25
N ASP A 111 -1.46 -15.60 -14.20
CA ASP A 111 -0.56 -14.46 -14.40
C ASP A 111 -0.37 -13.74 -13.08
N GLU A 112 0.86 -13.34 -12.77
CA GLU A 112 1.20 -12.69 -11.51
C GLU A 112 1.79 -11.31 -11.76
N LEU A 113 1.25 -10.29 -11.09
CA LEU A 113 1.84 -8.96 -11.00
C LEU A 113 2.56 -8.83 -9.66
N ARG A 114 3.87 -8.62 -9.71
CA ARG A 114 4.70 -8.32 -8.53
C ARG A 114 4.99 -6.83 -8.46
N ILE A 115 4.77 -6.25 -7.28
CA ILE A 115 5.10 -4.86 -7.01
C ILE A 115 6.00 -4.81 -5.78
N ARG A 116 7.09 -4.07 -5.89
CA ARG A 116 8.02 -3.79 -4.79
C ARG A 116 8.26 -2.30 -4.75
N ALA A 117 8.12 -1.71 -3.58
CA ALA A 117 8.37 -0.29 -3.41
C ALA A 117 9.02 0.00 -2.05
N SER A 118 9.80 1.04 -1.98
CA SER A 118 10.39 1.51 -0.73
C SER A 118 10.21 3.02 -0.58
N ASN A 119 10.19 3.47 0.67
CA ASN A 119 10.16 4.89 1.03
C ASN A 119 8.99 5.68 0.42
N LEU A 120 7.77 5.11 0.40
CA LEU A 120 6.58 5.81 -0.09
C LEU A 120 6.07 6.79 0.98
N ALA A 121 6.02 8.09 0.66
CA ALA A 121 5.38 9.09 1.49
C ALA A 121 3.89 9.17 1.13
N LEU A 122 3.00 8.74 2.03
CA LEU A 122 1.57 8.67 1.76
C LEU A 122 0.95 10.05 1.53
N SER A 123 1.39 11.07 2.25
CA SER A 123 0.92 12.45 2.03
C SER A 123 1.24 12.99 0.64
N GLY A 124 2.33 12.52 0.00
CA GLY A 124 2.68 12.87 -1.37
C GLY A 124 1.79 12.21 -2.43
N LEU A 125 1.04 11.16 -2.06
CA LEU A 125 0.13 10.46 -2.98
C LEU A 125 -1.21 11.17 -3.12
N SER A 126 -1.54 12.16 -2.31
CA SER A 126 -2.83 12.86 -2.36
C SER A 126 -3.13 13.45 -3.73
N GLY A 127 -2.14 14.02 -4.40
CA GLY A 127 -2.28 14.53 -5.77
C GLY A 127 -2.59 13.43 -6.82
N LEU A 128 -2.35 12.15 -6.51
CA LEU A 128 -2.67 11.02 -7.38
C LEU A 128 -4.08 10.44 -7.12
N GLN A 129 -4.83 10.99 -6.18
CA GLN A 129 -6.18 10.52 -5.84
C GLN A 129 -7.13 10.43 -7.05
N PRO A 130 -7.18 11.39 -7.99
CA PRO A 130 -8.06 11.29 -9.16
C PRO A 130 -7.80 10.06 -10.03
N PHE A 131 -6.55 9.56 -10.01
CA PHE A 131 -6.20 8.31 -10.69
C PHE A 131 -6.73 7.10 -9.94
N ALA A 132 -6.57 7.08 -8.61
CA ALA A 132 -7.09 6.02 -7.77
C ALA A 132 -8.61 5.91 -7.86
N ASP A 133 -9.33 7.01 -7.90
CA ASP A 133 -10.80 7.06 -8.04
C ASP A 133 -11.29 6.40 -9.34
N LYS A 134 -10.53 6.52 -10.41
CA LYS A 134 -10.87 5.91 -11.71
C LYS A 134 -10.44 4.45 -11.83
N LEU A 135 -9.25 4.12 -11.32
CA LEU A 135 -8.70 2.77 -11.43
C LEU A 135 -9.27 1.81 -10.38
N ALA A 136 -9.53 2.32 -9.18
CA ALA A 136 -10.03 1.55 -8.04
C ALA A 136 -10.90 2.44 -7.13
N PRO A 137 -12.18 2.68 -7.48
CA PRO A 137 -13.06 3.63 -6.78
C PRO A 137 -13.15 3.41 -5.27
N SER A 138 -13.16 2.14 -4.83
CA SER A 138 -13.19 1.79 -3.40
C SER A 138 -11.92 2.23 -2.65
N LEU A 139 -10.76 2.17 -3.29
CA LEU A 139 -9.51 2.66 -2.71
C LEU A 139 -9.47 4.19 -2.69
N GLY A 140 -9.99 4.85 -3.72
CA GLY A 140 -10.12 6.30 -3.77
C GLY A 140 -11.03 6.83 -2.66
N GLU A 141 -12.18 6.19 -2.44
CA GLU A 141 -13.09 6.52 -1.33
C GLU A 141 -12.43 6.31 0.04
N LEU A 142 -11.75 5.17 0.23
CA LEU A 142 -11.03 4.88 1.46
C LEU A 142 -9.96 5.97 1.72
N TRP A 143 -9.19 6.33 0.70
CA TRP A 143 -8.16 7.36 0.78
C TRP A 143 -8.74 8.73 1.17
N ARG A 144 -9.81 9.17 0.51
CA ARG A 144 -10.49 10.43 0.84
C ARG A 144 -11.01 10.47 2.27
N THR A 145 -11.55 9.35 2.74
CA THR A 145 -12.14 9.26 4.07
C THR A 145 -11.06 9.22 5.15
N THR A 146 -10.05 8.40 4.97
CA THR A 146 -9.02 8.17 5.99
C THR A 146 -7.89 9.18 5.94
N GLN A 147 -7.66 9.83 4.80
CA GLN A 147 -6.57 10.80 4.58
C GLN A 147 -5.23 10.30 5.14
N PRO A 148 -4.72 9.16 4.65
CA PRO A 148 -3.57 8.54 5.26
C PRO A 148 -2.31 9.38 5.08
N GLY A 149 -1.53 9.48 6.16
CA GLY A 149 -0.22 10.12 6.21
C GLY A 149 0.85 9.17 6.70
N GLY A 150 2.10 9.65 6.75
CA GLY A 150 3.24 8.87 7.18
C GLY A 150 3.99 8.21 6.04
N LYS A 151 4.78 7.18 6.36
CA LYS A 151 5.72 6.58 5.42
C LYS A 151 5.61 5.06 5.39
N ILE A 152 5.50 4.50 4.19
CA ILE A 152 5.70 3.07 3.96
C ILE A 152 7.18 2.86 3.61
N ASN A 153 7.91 2.19 4.49
CA ASN A 153 9.34 1.95 4.33
C ASN A 153 9.60 0.85 3.30
N LEU A 154 8.74 -0.17 3.29
CA LEU A 154 8.79 -1.30 2.35
C LEU A 154 7.37 -1.76 2.03
N LEU A 155 7.10 -1.99 0.75
CA LEU A 155 5.89 -2.62 0.24
C LEU A 155 6.26 -3.73 -0.73
N ALA A 156 5.70 -4.91 -0.53
CA ALA A 156 5.78 -6.02 -1.46
C ALA A 156 4.38 -6.58 -1.68
N LEU A 157 3.95 -6.69 -2.94
CA LEU A 157 2.68 -7.29 -3.35
C LEU A 157 2.95 -8.34 -4.42
N ASP A 158 2.35 -9.52 -4.28
CA ASP A 158 2.29 -10.56 -5.28
C ASP A 158 0.82 -10.83 -5.59
N ILE A 159 0.36 -10.40 -6.76
CA ILE A 159 -1.05 -10.34 -7.15
C ILE A 159 -1.30 -11.35 -8.27
N PRO A 160 -1.90 -12.51 -7.98
CA PRO A 160 -2.40 -13.42 -9.02
C PRO A 160 -3.58 -12.76 -9.75
N LEU A 161 -3.47 -12.45 -11.04
CA LEU A 161 -4.46 -11.63 -11.76
C LEU A 161 -5.82 -12.32 -11.94
N GLN A 162 -5.85 -13.66 -11.97
CA GLN A 162 -7.08 -14.44 -12.07
C GLN A 162 -7.65 -14.89 -10.70
N ALA A 163 -6.92 -14.58 -9.59
CA ALA A 163 -7.28 -14.98 -8.23
C ALA A 163 -6.79 -13.91 -7.22
N THR A 164 -7.26 -12.69 -7.39
CA THR A 164 -6.80 -11.52 -6.62
C THR A 164 -7.02 -11.66 -5.11
N GLU A 165 -7.98 -12.49 -4.70
CA GLU A 165 -8.20 -12.85 -3.29
C GLU A 165 -7.02 -13.60 -2.66
N LYS A 166 -6.14 -14.22 -3.48
CA LYS A 166 -4.92 -14.88 -3.05
C LYS A 166 -3.69 -13.97 -3.03
N THR A 167 -3.90 -12.67 -3.19
CA THR A 167 -2.82 -11.68 -3.10
C THR A 167 -2.05 -11.84 -1.81
N ARG A 168 -0.72 -11.95 -1.93
CA ARG A 168 0.21 -11.89 -0.80
C ARG A 168 0.78 -10.50 -0.67
N PHE A 169 0.94 -10.07 0.57
CA PHE A 169 1.45 -8.74 0.85
C PHE A 169 2.44 -8.76 2.03
N GLN A 170 3.41 -7.89 1.94
CA GLN A 170 4.30 -7.54 3.02
C GLN A 170 4.47 -6.02 3.02
N ALA A 171 4.34 -5.41 4.19
CA ALA A 171 4.56 -3.99 4.35
C ALA A 171 5.27 -3.70 5.67
N GLN A 172 6.09 -2.65 5.67
CA GLN A 172 6.64 -2.04 6.87
C GLN A 172 6.44 -0.54 6.78
N TRP A 173 6.03 0.06 7.86
CA TRP A 173 5.73 1.48 7.88
C TRP A 173 6.22 2.13 9.17
N SER A 174 6.36 3.43 9.11
CA SER A 174 6.66 4.28 10.24
C SER A 174 5.77 5.51 10.21
N ASP A 175 5.35 5.91 11.39
CA ASP A 175 4.65 7.17 11.61
C ASP A 175 3.36 7.31 10.79
N LEU A 176 2.61 6.20 10.59
CA LEU A 176 1.33 6.27 9.90
C LEU A 176 0.32 7.07 10.72
N ALA A 177 -0.51 7.81 10.00
CA ALA A 177 -1.67 8.50 10.52
C ALA A 177 -2.86 8.25 9.60
N TRP A 178 -4.06 8.11 10.17
CA TRP A 178 -5.31 8.06 9.41
C TRP A 178 -6.48 8.53 10.27
N LYS A 179 -7.51 9.06 9.63
CA LYS A 179 -8.76 9.42 10.27
C LYS A 179 -9.62 8.19 10.54
N GLN A 180 -10.45 8.26 11.58
CA GLN A 180 -11.43 7.21 11.89
C GLN A 180 -12.26 6.83 10.67
N TRP A 181 -12.42 5.53 10.45
CA TRP A 181 -13.24 4.96 9.38
C TRP A 181 -14.10 3.82 9.92
N LYS A 182 -15.42 4.00 9.91
CA LYS A 182 -16.38 3.03 10.46
C LYS A 182 -16.01 2.67 11.92
N LEU A 183 -15.76 1.40 12.19
CA LEU A 183 -15.35 0.88 13.50
C LEU A 183 -13.82 0.95 13.72
N LEU A 184 -13.04 1.29 12.72
CA LEU A 184 -11.60 1.46 12.86
C LEU A 184 -11.32 2.83 13.48
N PRO A 185 -10.71 2.90 14.68
CA PRO A 185 -10.29 4.18 15.26
C PRO A 185 -9.27 4.88 14.36
N GLY A 186 -9.19 6.19 14.41
CA GLY A 186 -8.08 6.91 13.84
C GLY A 186 -6.78 6.61 14.57
N ALA A 187 -5.67 6.91 13.95
CA ALA A 187 -4.36 6.79 14.58
C ALA A 187 -3.41 7.87 14.09
N GLU A 188 -2.48 8.25 14.95
CA GLU A 188 -1.31 9.07 14.64
C GLU A 188 -0.09 8.45 15.28
N HIS A 189 1.07 8.55 14.61
CA HIS A 189 2.34 7.96 15.04
C HIS A 189 2.30 6.44 15.23
N PHE A 190 1.61 5.76 14.31
CA PHE A 190 1.47 4.32 14.30
C PHE A 190 2.55 3.69 13.40
N SER A 191 3.41 2.85 13.97
CA SER A 191 4.45 2.12 13.24
C SER A 191 4.18 0.62 13.30
N GLY A 192 4.73 -0.13 12.34
CA GLY A 192 4.49 -1.56 12.34
C GLY A 192 4.90 -2.28 11.07
N SER A 193 4.49 -3.52 11.01
CA SER A 193 4.67 -4.40 9.85
C SER A 193 3.46 -5.30 9.65
N LEU A 194 3.25 -5.68 8.41
CA LEU A 194 2.18 -6.56 7.97
C LEU A 194 2.77 -7.61 7.04
N ASN A 195 2.38 -8.87 7.20
CA ASN A 195 2.77 -9.95 6.32
C ASN A 195 1.66 -10.99 6.23
N GLY A 196 1.33 -11.41 5.02
CA GLY A 196 0.30 -12.42 4.83
C GLY A 196 -0.45 -12.32 3.51
N SER A 197 -1.69 -12.77 3.57
CA SER A 197 -2.69 -12.72 2.51
C SER A 197 -4.04 -12.30 3.09
N VAL A 198 -5.08 -12.24 2.26
CA VAL A 198 -6.47 -12.03 2.74
C VAL A 198 -6.92 -13.18 3.63
N GLU A 199 -6.43 -14.41 3.38
CA GLU A 199 -6.83 -15.62 4.11
C GLU A 199 -6.13 -15.76 5.46
N HIS A 200 -4.88 -15.34 5.56
CA HIS A 200 -4.13 -15.40 6.82
C HIS A 200 -2.98 -14.40 6.83
N GLY A 201 -2.63 -13.93 7.99
CA GLY A 201 -1.50 -13.02 8.14
C GLY A 201 -1.27 -12.57 9.57
N GLU A 202 -0.26 -11.74 9.71
CA GLU A 202 0.16 -11.16 10.97
C GLU A 202 0.47 -9.67 10.79
N LEU A 203 -0.02 -8.88 11.73
CA LEU A 203 0.30 -7.47 11.88
C LEU A 203 1.00 -7.29 13.23
N ARG A 204 2.16 -6.65 13.22
CA ARG A 204 2.85 -6.20 14.42
C ARG A 204 2.77 -4.69 14.52
N ALA A 205 2.17 -4.22 15.59
CA ALA A 205 2.00 -2.81 15.88
C ALA A 205 3.03 -2.34 16.90
N HIS A 206 3.59 -1.18 16.67
CA HIS A 206 4.43 -0.46 17.60
C HIS A 206 3.99 1.00 17.64
N MET A 207 3.73 1.50 18.83
CA MET A 207 3.26 2.85 19.06
C MET A 207 4.18 3.55 20.06
N ALA A 208 4.61 4.75 19.74
CA ALA A 208 5.38 5.60 20.63
C ALA A 208 4.84 7.02 20.52
N LYS A 209 4.32 7.55 21.63
CA LYS A 209 3.63 8.86 21.65
C LYS A 209 2.49 8.94 20.63
N ALA A 210 1.75 7.85 20.46
CA ALA A 210 0.67 7.75 19.50
C ALA A 210 -0.62 8.39 20.03
N LEU A 211 -1.45 8.87 19.11
CA LEU A 211 -2.80 9.32 19.40
C LEU A 211 -3.79 8.41 18.70
N MET A 212 -4.83 8.03 19.41
CA MET A 212 -5.93 7.20 18.88
C MET A 212 -7.26 7.93 19.07
N PRO A 213 -7.66 8.77 18.09
CA PRO A 213 -8.98 9.37 18.08
C PRO A 213 -10.04 8.31 17.78
N TYR A 214 -11.05 8.21 18.63
CA TYR A 214 -12.21 7.35 18.42
C TYR A 214 -13.46 8.05 18.92
N ALA A 215 -14.04 8.88 18.06
CA ALA A 215 -15.25 9.60 18.36
C ALA A 215 -16.41 8.64 18.69
N GLY A 216 -17.13 8.90 19.76
CA GLY A 216 -18.19 8.02 20.26
C GLY A 216 -17.74 7.03 21.32
N VAL A 217 -16.45 6.76 21.47
CA VAL A 217 -15.88 5.95 22.56
C VAL A 217 -15.10 6.82 23.56
N PHE A 218 -14.23 7.68 23.04
CA PHE A 218 -13.42 8.58 23.88
C PHE A 218 -13.87 10.03 23.68
N ARG A 219 -13.89 10.80 24.79
CA ARG A 219 -14.18 12.26 24.76
C ARG A 219 -13.05 13.08 24.13
N ALA A 220 -11.82 12.57 24.23
CA ALA A 220 -10.60 13.10 23.61
C ALA A 220 -9.79 11.93 23.04
N PRO A 221 -8.88 12.16 22.09
CA PRO A 221 -7.98 11.10 21.60
C PRO A 221 -7.26 10.41 22.77
N LEU A 222 -7.19 9.08 22.72
CA LEU A 222 -6.41 8.31 23.69
C LEU A 222 -4.93 8.53 23.42
N GLU A 223 -4.21 9.07 24.39
CA GLU A 223 -2.77 9.27 24.34
C GLU A 223 -2.06 7.99 24.78
N ILE A 224 -1.31 7.39 23.84
CA ILE A 224 -0.53 6.16 24.07
C ILE A 224 0.94 6.54 24.14
N ALA A 225 1.51 6.48 25.34
CA ALA A 225 2.93 6.77 25.55
C ALA A 225 3.81 5.71 24.89
N ALA A 226 3.44 4.44 25.05
CA ALA A 226 4.08 3.29 24.39
C ALA A 226 3.04 2.18 24.22
N GLY A 227 3.17 1.41 23.13
CA GLY A 227 2.28 0.28 22.90
C GLY A 227 2.88 -0.71 21.91
N GLU A 228 2.62 -1.98 22.15
CA GLU A 228 2.95 -3.09 21.27
C GLU A 228 1.75 -4.03 21.17
N ALA A 229 1.55 -4.63 20.02
CA ALA A 229 0.54 -5.65 19.80
C ALA A 229 0.90 -6.52 18.59
N THR A 230 0.56 -7.80 18.69
CA THR A 230 0.59 -8.72 17.55
C THR A 230 -0.84 -9.16 17.25
N LEU A 231 -1.30 -8.89 16.02
CA LEU A 231 -2.59 -9.33 15.52
C LEU A 231 -2.36 -10.40 14.46
N SER A 232 -3.08 -11.51 14.54
CA SER A 232 -3.07 -12.53 13.49
C SER A 232 -4.49 -12.88 13.08
N TRP A 233 -4.70 -13.13 11.80
CA TRP A 233 -6.01 -13.51 11.28
C TRP A 233 -5.94 -14.78 10.43
N VAL A 234 -7.05 -15.48 10.44
CA VAL A 234 -7.33 -16.60 9.55
C VAL A 234 -8.74 -16.47 9.02
N LYS A 235 -8.90 -16.55 7.71
CA LYS A 235 -10.18 -16.59 7.01
C LYS A 235 -10.25 -17.85 6.17
N ASN A 236 -11.29 -18.65 6.32
CA ASN A 236 -11.54 -19.85 5.55
C ASN A 236 -13.04 -20.09 5.42
N ASP A 237 -13.45 -21.25 4.89
CA ASP A 237 -14.84 -21.61 4.69
C ASP A 237 -15.66 -21.71 6.00
N LYS A 238 -14.98 -21.81 7.16
CA LYS A 238 -15.65 -21.86 8.48
C LYS A 238 -15.88 -20.47 9.06
N GLY A 239 -15.29 -19.42 8.46
CA GLY A 239 -15.46 -18.05 8.91
C GLY A 239 -14.12 -17.29 9.05
N PHE A 240 -14.13 -16.27 9.91
CA PHE A 240 -13.01 -15.39 10.18
C PHE A 240 -12.63 -15.45 11.65
N MET A 241 -11.33 -15.52 11.92
CA MET A 241 -10.75 -15.43 13.25
C MET A 241 -9.70 -14.32 13.28
N LEU A 242 -9.72 -13.51 14.33
CA LEU A 242 -8.71 -12.51 14.65
C LEU A 242 -8.22 -12.70 16.08
N ASP A 243 -6.95 -12.96 16.22
CA ASP A 243 -6.26 -13.05 17.51
C ASP A 243 -5.40 -11.81 17.76
N GLY A 244 -5.57 -11.18 18.92
CA GLY A 244 -4.66 -10.16 19.44
C GLY A 244 -3.83 -10.76 20.58
N ARG A 245 -2.51 -10.71 20.45
CA ARG A 245 -1.55 -11.25 21.44
C ARG A 245 -0.50 -10.21 21.80
N ASP A 246 0.16 -10.42 22.90
CA ASP A 246 1.27 -9.58 23.37
C ASP A 246 0.90 -8.09 23.40
N ILE A 247 -0.36 -7.81 23.72
CA ILE A 247 -0.86 -6.45 23.82
C ILE A 247 -0.35 -5.85 25.13
N ASP A 248 0.48 -4.83 25.03
CA ASP A 248 0.99 -4.03 26.14
C ASP A 248 0.86 -2.55 25.76
N VAL A 249 -0.08 -1.86 26.36
CA VAL A 249 -0.39 -0.45 26.04
C VAL A 249 -0.27 0.38 27.30
N GLN A 250 0.58 1.39 27.25
CA GLN A 250 0.73 2.39 28.28
C GLN A 250 0.10 3.70 27.81
N ALA A 251 -1.00 4.07 28.42
CA ALA A 251 -1.67 5.35 28.23
C ALA A 251 -1.50 6.23 29.48
N THR A 252 -1.98 7.48 29.42
CA THR A 252 -1.88 8.40 30.56
C THR A 252 -2.58 7.84 31.80
N GLY A 253 -1.80 7.53 32.83
CA GLY A 253 -2.28 7.03 34.13
C GLY A 253 -2.71 5.55 34.14
N VAL A 254 -2.60 4.82 33.03
CA VAL A 254 -3.03 3.42 32.96
C VAL A 254 -2.14 2.59 32.04
N ARG A 255 -1.88 1.36 32.44
CA ARG A 255 -1.25 0.34 31.58
C ARG A 255 -2.16 -0.87 31.48
N ALA A 256 -2.41 -1.32 30.26
CA ALA A 256 -3.20 -2.50 29.94
C ALA A 256 -2.33 -3.55 29.27
N ARG A 257 -2.43 -4.80 29.72
CA ARG A 257 -1.75 -5.96 29.13
C ARG A 257 -2.74 -7.07 28.89
N GLY A 258 -2.61 -7.77 27.77
CA GLY A 258 -3.50 -8.89 27.54
C GLY A 258 -3.55 -9.36 26.11
N GLY A 259 -4.72 -9.87 25.75
CA GLY A 259 -5.02 -10.34 24.43
C GLY A 259 -6.52 -10.49 24.23
N PHE A 260 -6.91 -10.73 22.99
CA PHE A 260 -8.30 -11.02 22.64
C PHE A 260 -8.38 -12.04 21.51
N ARG A 261 -9.52 -12.69 21.40
CA ARG A 261 -9.90 -13.50 20.24
C ARG A 261 -11.28 -13.09 19.77
N TYR A 262 -11.38 -12.76 18.50
CA TYR A 262 -12.64 -12.55 17.81
C TYR A 262 -12.87 -13.68 16.82
N LEU A 263 -14.04 -14.27 16.85
CA LEU A 263 -14.48 -15.32 15.94
C LEU A 263 -15.77 -14.86 15.26
N GLN A 264 -15.82 -14.98 13.97
CA GLN A 264 -17.00 -14.79 13.14
C GLN A 264 -17.24 -16.07 12.34
N PRO A 265 -17.95 -17.05 12.89
CA PRO A 265 -18.31 -18.26 12.15
C PRO A 265 -19.21 -17.92 10.94
N GLN A 266 -19.19 -18.77 9.93
CA GLN A 266 -20.11 -18.61 8.82
C GLN A 266 -21.53 -19.04 9.26
N GLY A 267 -22.48 -18.07 9.20
CA GLY A 267 -23.89 -18.35 9.53
C GLY A 267 -24.24 -18.30 11.02
N ASP A 268 -23.29 -18.03 11.90
CA ASP A 268 -23.51 -17.90 13.35
C ASP A 268 -23.14 -16.50 13.87
N ASP A 269 -23.57 -16.20 15.09
CA ASP A 269 -23.26 -14.94 15.75
C ASP A 269 -21.76 -14.81 16.08
N PRO A 270 -21.20 -13.58 15.99
CA PRO A 270 -19.81 -13.35 16.33
C PRO A 270 -19.55 -13.52 17.85
N TRP A 271 -18.36 -13.98 18.17
CA TRP A 271 -17.91 -14.12 19.55
C TRP A 271 -16.63 -13.33 19.79
N LEU A 272 -16.53 -12.64 20.94
CA LEU A 272 -15.35 -11.90 21.36
C LEU A 272 -14.97 -12.31 22.79
N GLY A 273 -13.77 -12.87 22.95
CA GLY A 273 -13.15 -13.13 24.24
C GLY A 273 -12.00 -12.16 24.49
N ILE A 274 -11.96 -11.55 25.65
CA ILE A 274 -10.91 -10.62 26.08
C ILE A 274 -10.33 -11.10 27.41
N LEU A 275 -8.99 -11.12 27.48
CA LEU A 275 -8.25 -11.28 28.72
C LEU A 275 -7.33 -10.06 28.88
N ALA A 276 -7.58 -9.25 29.90
CA ALA A 276 -6.80 -8.05 30.15
C ALA A 276 -6.51 -7.85 31.63
N GLY A 277 -5.25 -7.50 31.92
CA GLY A 277 -4.83 -6.96 33.20
C GLY A 277 -4.64 -5.45 33.09
N ILE A 278 -5.22 -4.69 33.99
CA ILE A 278 -5.11 -3.23 34.04
C ILE A 278 -4.40 -2.83 35.34
N SER A 279 -3.41 -1.97 35.23
CA SER A 279 -2.73 -1.35 36.37
C SER A 279 -2.75 0.17 36.22
N THR A 280 -2.90 0.88 37.33
CA THR A 280 -2.70 2.33 37.39
C THR A 280 -1.26 2.61 37.81
N ASN A 281 -0.66 3.62 37.17
CA ASN A 281 0.68 4.11 37.56
C ASN A 281 0.54 5.17 38.64
#